data_1e2154e69a9fb5010ccf0e4d538119e4
#
_entry.id   1e2154e69a9fb5010ccf0e4d538119e4
#
_cell.length_a   1.000
_cell.length_b   1.000
_cell.length_c   1.000
_cell.angle_alpha   90.00
_cell.angle_beta   90.00
_cell.angle_gamma   90.00
#
_symmetry.space_group_name_H-M   'P 1'
#
loop_
_entity.id
_entity.type
_entity.pdbx_description
1 polymer ?
#
loop_
_entity_poly.entity_id
_entity_poly.type
_entity_poly.pdbx_seq_one_letter_code
_entity_poly.pdbx_strand_id
1 'polypeptide(L)'
;MDGYKPPFTITNSILSHVASVSEKVGRITVMSNMENKPHLRKNNRIKSIHSSLKIEANSLSLSQVRDVINGKLVLGEAKEIQEVKNAYNAYEKIAEIDPYCIEELKKFHGIMTKYIVEESGDFRSGEEGVFNGEECIFMAPPARFVPQLMNELFGWMKEVKDQMHPLILSSVFHYEFVFIHPFTDGNGRMARLWHTAILAKWNPVFEFIPIESQIEKFQDDYYDAIAKCHVEGESTVFIEFMLTQIDNTLAELLNQMTDSATDDAILDADGANHGADNME
;
A
#
# COMPACT_ATOMS: atom_id res chain seq x y z
N MET A 1 -5.96 -31.54 -11.42
CA MET A 1 -6.95 -30.44 -11.41
C MET A 1 -6.16 -29.17 -11.56
N ASP A 2 -6.46 -28.37 -12.57
CA ASP A 2 -5.84 -27.06 -12.67
C ASP A 2 -6.24 -26.26 -11.41
N GLY A 3 -5.24 -25.74 -10.68
CA GLY A 3 -5.47 -24.93 -9.49
C GLY A 3 -6.18 -23.61 -9.82
N TYR A 4 -6.68 -22.92 -8.80
CA TYR A 4 -7.28 -21.59 -8.94
C TYR A 4 -6.30 -20.63 -9.61
N LYS A 5 -6.80 -19.87 -10.60
CA LYS A 5 -6.04 -18.84 -11.30
C LYS A 5 -6.91 -17.58 -11.38
N PRO A 6 -6.54 -16.48 -10.70
CA PRO A 6 -7.22 -15.20 -10.85
C PRO A 6 -7.28 -14.80 -12.34
N PRO A 7 -8.44 -14.40 -12.85
CA PRO A 7 -8.57 -13.98 -14.24
C PRO A 7 -8.02 -12.56 -14.44
N PHE A 8 -7.11 -12.40 -15.38
CA PHE A 8 -6.60 -11.12 -15.88
C PHE A 8 -5.88 -11.31 -17.21
N THR A 9 -5.71 -10.21 -17.95
CA THR A 9 -5.02 -10.18 -19.24
C THR A 9 -3.82 -9.25 -19.18
N ILE A 10 -2.67 -9.67 -19.71
CA ILE A 10 -1.49 -8.80 -19.86
C ILE A 10 -1.69 -7.92 -21.09
N THR A 11 -1.90 -6.63 -20.86
CA THR A 11 -2.03 -5.61 -21.90
C THR A 11 -0.71 -4.93 -22.22
N ASN A 12 -0.65 -4.21 -23.36
CA ASN A 12 0.50 -3.36 -23.67
C ASN A 12 0.69 -2.24 -22.62
N SER A 13 -0.39 -1.73 -22.02
CA SER A 13 -0.36 -0.75 -20.93
C SER A 13 0.36 -1.32 -19.72
N ILE A 14 -0.03 -2.52 -19.26
CA ILE A 14 0.62 -3.23 -18.15
C ILE A 14 2.12 -3.40 -18.42
N LEU A 15 2.50 -3.88 -19.60
CA LEU A 15 3.92 -4.06 -19.95
C LEU A 15 4.70 -2.76 -19.93
N SER A 16 4.12 -1.68 -20.47
CA SER A 16 4.74 -0.35 -20.48
C SER A 16 4.95 0.19 -19.06
N HIS A 17 3.95 0.07 -18.18
CA HIS A 17 4.08 0.50 -16.80
C HIS A 17 5.08 -0.36 -16.01
N VAL A 18 5.09 -1.68 -16.21
CA VAL A 18 6.09 -2.56 -15.56
C VAL A 18 7.51 -2.13 -15.95
N ALA A 19 7.77 -1.83 -17.21
CA ALA A 19 9.07 -1.35 -17.67
C ALA A 19 9.42 0.02 -17.05
N SER A 20 8.50 0.99 -17.10
CA SER A 20 8.66 2.34 -16.55
C SER A 20 8.91 2.33 -15.03
N VAL A 21 8.11 1.58 -14.27
CA VAL A 21 8.26 1.43 -12.83
C VAL A 21 9.60 0.77 -12.48
N SER A 22 9.98 -0.29 -13.19
CA SER A 22 11.26 -1.00 -12.94
C SER A 22 12.47 -0.10 -13.17
N GLU A 23 12.45 0.74 -14.23
CA GLU A 23 13.49 1.75 -14.47
C GLU A 23 13.57 2.76 -13.33
N LYS A 24 12.41 3.33 -12.92
CA LYS A 24 12.34 4.32 -11.83
C LYS A 24 12.83 3.75 -10.51
N VAL A 25 12.43 2.53 -10.17
CA VAL A 25 12.90 1.80 -8.98
C VAL A 25 14.42 1.65 -9.01
N GLY A 26 15.01 1.26 -10.15
CA GLY A 26 16.45 1.17 -10.32
C GLY A 26 17.14 2.53 -10.10
N ARG A 27 16.61 3.62 -10.66
CA ARG A 27 17.13 4.98 -10.47
C ARG A 27 17.05 5.41 -9.01
N ILE A 28 15.90 5.23 -8.36
CA ILE A 28 15.72 5.57 -6.93
C ILE A 28 16.70 4.76 -6.07
N THR A 29 16.87 3.48 -6.32
CA THR A 29 17.80 2.62 -5.56
C THR A 29 19.25 3.12 -5.66
N VAL A 30 19.67 3.60 -6.83
CA VAL A 30 21.02 4.14 -7.04
C VAL A 30 21.17 5.56 -6.44
N MET A 31 20.17 6.42 -6.63
CA MET A 31 20.21 7.80 -6.13
C MET A 31 19.95 7.91 -4.62
N SER A 32 19.16 6.98 -4.10
CA SER A 32 18.80 7.01 -2.69
C SER A 32 19.85 6.27 -1.86
N ASN A 33 20.71 7.03 -1.19
CA ASN A 33 21.22 6.61 0.11
C ASN A 33 20.07 6.63 1.14
N MET A 34 18.93 5.96 0.77
CA MET A 34 17.72 5.94 1.63
C MET A 34 18.03 5.37 3.01
N GLU A 35 18.99 4.46 3.12
CA GLU A 35 19.49 3.95 4.40
C GLU A 35 20.01 5.09 5.29
N ASN A 36 20.55 6.16 4.72
CA ASN A 36 21.10 7.30 5.43
C ASN A 36 20.11 8.47 5.62
N LYS A 37 18.81 8.32 5.21
CA LYS A 37 17.79 9.37 5.36
C LYS A 37 16.60 8.93 6.26
N PRO A 38 16.82 8.68 7.56
CA PRO A 38 15.77 8.13 8.46
C PRO A 38 14.55 9.07 8.58
N HIS A 39 14.76 10.38 8.48
CA HIS A 39 13.66 11.35 8.54
C HIS A 39 12.72 11.25 7.32
N LEU A 40 13.28 11.06 6.12
CA LEU A 40 12.47 10.90 4.89
C LEU A 40 11.66 9.59 4.95
N ARG A 41 12.30 8.50 5.37
CA ARG A 41 11.64 7.21 5.58
C ARG A 41 10.47 7.32 6.55
N LYS A 42 10.69 7.93 7.72
CA LYS A 42 9.64 8.17 8.73
C LYS A 42 8.51 9.03 8.17
N ASN A 43 8.82 10.13 7.47
CA ASN A 43 7.81 11.02 6.91
C ASN A 43 6.95 10.32 5.84
N ASN A 44 7.55 9.53 4.96
CA ASN A 44 6.83 8.79 3.92
C ASN A 44 5.95 7.71 4.54
N ARG A 45 6.43 6.98 5.56
CA ARG A 45 5.61 6.03 6.31
C ARG A 45 4.41 6.69 6.97
N ILE A 46 4.58 7.87 7.57
CA ILE A 46 3.47 8.66 8.14
C ILE A 46 2.46 9.05 7.05
N LYS A 47 2.92 9.42 5.84
CA LYS A 47 2.04 9.70 4.71
C LYS A 47 1.25 8.46 4.29
N SER A 48 1.91 7.29 4.12
CA SER A 48 1.23 6.02 3.83
C SER A 48 0.13 5.69 4.84
N ILE A 49 0.45 5.77 6.14
CA ILE A 49 -0.50 5.50 7.22
C ILE A 49 -1.68 6.48 7.16
N HIS A 50 -1.41 7.79 7.09
CA HIS A 50 -2.46 8.80 7.00
C HIS A 50 -3.38 8.55 5.81
N SER A 51 -2.83 8.38 4.61
CA SER A 51 -3.61 8.18 3.39
C SER A 51 -4.40 6.87 3.42
N SER A 52 -3.79 5.78 3.90
CA SER A 52 -4.50 4.49 4.05
C SER A 52 -5.68 4.58 5.01
N LEU A 53 -5.55 5.33 6.11
CA LEU A 53 -6.64 5.53 7.07
C LEU A 53 -7.70 6.49 6.52
N LYS A 54 -7.30 7.54 5.81
CA LYS A 54 -8.21 8.52 5.24
C LYS A 54 -9.11 7.93 4.13
N ILE A 55 -8.62 6.97 3.36
CA ILE A 55 -9.43 6.18 2.42
C ILE A 55 -10.58 5.48 3.16
N GLU A 56 -10.37 5.05 4.40
CA GLU A 56 -11.38 4.42 5.28
C GLU A 56 -12.12 5.45 6.17
N ALA A 57 -12.18 6.71 5.74
CA ALA A 57 -12.89 7.80 6.40
C ALA A 57 -12.36 8.21 7.80
N ASN A 58 -11.13 7.86 8.18
CA ASN A 58 -10.49 8.42 9.37
C ASN A 58 -10.27 9.93 9.18
N SER A 59 -10.74 10.74 10.13
CA SER A 59 -10.82 12.20 10.00
C SER A 59 -9.56 12.94 10.46
N LEU A 60 -8.59 12.24 11.07
CA LEU A 60 -7.38 12.85 11.61
C LEU A 60 -6.48 13.42 10.49
N SER A 61 -6.06 14.67 10.65
CA SER A 61 -5.11 15.31 9.74
C SER A 61 -3.73 14.65 9.80
N LEU A 62 -2.90 14.86 8.77
CA LEU A 62 -1.53 14.37 8.72
C LEU A 62 -0.69 14.83 9.95
N SER A 63 -0.92 16.06 10.44
CA SER A 63 -0.25 16.56 11.65
C SER A 63 -0.70 15.81 12.90
N GLN A 64 -1.99 15.53 13.04
CA GLN A 64 -2.54 14.75 14.16
C GLN A 64 -2.04 13.31 14.13
N VAL A 65 -2.03 12.65 12.96
CA VAL A 65 -1.42 11.31 12.80
C VAL A 65 0.04 11.31 13.23
N ARG A 66 0.82 12.31 12.80
CA ARG A 66 2.22 12.48 13.24
C ARG A 66 2.33 12.65 14.75
N ASP A 67 1.47 13.43 15.37
CA ASP A 67 1.48 13.69 16.83
C ASP A 67 1.10 12.43 17.62
N VAL A 68 0.10 11.64 17.17
CA VAL A 68 -0.23 10.33 17.75
C VAL A 68 0.97 9.38 17.70
N ILE A 69 1.65 9.27 16.55
CA ILE A 69 2.83 8.41 16.36
C ILE A 69 4.00 8.86 17.26
N ASN A 70 4.13 10.16 17.51
CA ASN A 70 5.15 10.69 18.41
C ASN A 70 4.74 10.68 19.91
N GLY A 71 3.60 10.08 20.26
CA GLY A 71 3.13 9.94 21.64
C GLY A 71 2.57 11.22 22.25
N LYS A 72 2.23 12.23 21.44
CA LYS A 72 1.62 13.47 21.92
C LYS A 72 0.10 13.28 22.12
N LEU A 73 -0.48 14.13 22.97
CA LEU A 73 -1.92 14.18 23.16
C LEU A 73 -2.59 14.80 21.92
N VAL A 74 -3.56 14.10 21.35
CA VAL A 74 -4.37 14.53 20.20
C VAL A 74 -5.85 14.48 20.57
N LEU A 75 -6.59 15.51 20.18
CA LEU A 75 -8.04 15.54 20.28
C LEU A 75 -8.61 14.85 19.01
N GLY A 76 -9.43 13.84 19.22
CA GLY A 76 -10.07 13.04 18.16
C GLY A 76 -10.84 11.87 18.77
N GLU A 77 -11.54 11.13 17.94
CA GLU A 77 -12.24 9.92 18.36
C GLU A 77 -11.26 8.85 18.82
N ALA A 78 -11.58 8.18 19.94
CA ALA A 78 -10.70 7.17 20.50
C ALA A 78 -10.41 6.01 19.52
N LYS A 79 -11.41 5.64 18.70
CA LYS A 79 -11.28 4.64 17.63
C LYS A 79 -10.25 5.09 16.59
N GLU A 80 -10.37 6.31 16.07
CA GLU A 80 -9.47 6.85 15.04
C GLU A 80 -8.02 6.94 15.52
N ILE A 81 -7.82 7.39 16.78
CA ILE A 81 -6.50 7.42 17.40
C ILE A 81 -5.92 6.00 17.55
N GLN A 82 -6.77 5.01 17.90
CA GLN A 82 -6.34 3.62 18.00
C GLN A 82 -5.98 3.04 16.62
N GLU A 83 -6.72 3.38 15.57
CA GLU A 83 -6.41 2.98 14.19
C GLU A 83 -5.03 3.48 13.75
N VAL A 84 -4.67 4.73 14.07
CA VAL A 84 -3.32 5.26 13.79
C VAL A 84 -2.24 4.45 14.49
N LYS A 85 -2.42 4.13 15.78
CA LYS A 85 -1.45 3.33 16.56
C LYS A 85 -1.29 1.93 15.98
N ASN A 86 -2.40 1.32 15.59
CA ASN A 86 -2.41 -0.02 15.00
C ASN A 86 -1.74 -0.05 13.64
N ALA A 87 -2.10 0.89 12.75
CA ALA A 87 -1.47 1.03 11.45
C ALA A 87 0.04 1.28 11.57
N TYR A 88 0.46 2.18 12.48
CA TYR A 88 1.88 2.42 12.73
C TYR A 88 2.61 1.12 13.15
N ASN A 89 2.04 0.36 14.08
CA ASN A 89 2.63 -0.90 14.54
C ASN A 89 2.71 -1.96 13.43
N ALA A 90 1.77 -1.98 12.49
CA ALA A 90 1.79 -2.89 11.36
C ALA A 90 2.85 -2.46 10.31
N TYR A 91 2.87 -1.18 9.92
CA TYR A 91 3.83 -0.67 8.95
C TYR A 91 5.28 -0.67 9.44
N GLU A 92 5.54 -0.52 10.75
CA GLU A 92 6.88 -0.65 11.32
C GLU A 92 7.48 -2.05 11.12
N LYS A 93 6.63 -3.08 10.99
CA LYS A 93 7.03 -4.48 10.84
C LYS A 93 6.87 -5.01 9.42
N ILE A 94 6.65 -4.15 8.45
CA ILE A 94 6.37 -4.57 7.06
C ILE A 94 7.50 -5.42 6.47
N ALA A 95 8.76 -5.12 6.79
CA ALA A 95 9.92 -5.89 6.36
C ALA A 95 9.98 -7.31 6.92
N GLU A 96 9.29 -7.57 8.04
CA GLU A 96 9.25 -8.88 8.70
C GLU A 96 8.20 -9.80 8.07
N ILE A 97 7.26 -9.26 7.24
CA ILE A 97 6.16 -10.01 6.65
C ILE A 97 6.68 -11.05 5.65
N ASP A 98 6.26 -12.31 5.82
CA ASP A 98 6.21 -13.26 4.69
C ASP A 98 4.86 -13.10 3.98
N PRO A 99 4.82 -12.39 2.82
CA PRO A 99 3.56 -12.09 2.15
C PRO A 99 2.90 -13.32 1.52
N TYR A 100 3.55 -14.46 1.54
CA TYR A 100 3.03 -15.74 1.04
C TYR A 100 2.50 -16.65 2.16
N CYS A 101 2.45 -16.16 3.41
CA CYS A 101 1.98 -16.89 4.57
C CYS A 101 0.63 -16.36 5.06
N ILE A 102 -0.41 -17.20 5.02
CA ILE A 102 -1.77 -16.83 5.44
C ILE A 102 -1.84 -16.55 6.96
N GLU A 103 -1.02 -17.24 7.76
CA GLU A 103 -0.96 -17.02 9.20
C GLU A 103 -0.36 -15.64 9.53
N GLU A 104 0.62 -15.18 8.74
CA GLU A 104 1.13 -13.81 8.86
C GLU A 104 0.06 -12.78 8.50
N LEU A 105 -0.77 -13.02 7.46
CA LEU A 105 -1.90 -12.16 7.13
C LEU A 105 -2.84 -12.00 8.32
N LYS A 106 -3.26 -13.10 8.94
CA LYS A 106 -4.15 -13.11 10.12
C LYS A 106 -3.51 -12.39 11.31
N LYS A 107 -2.24 -12.63 11.56
CA LYS A 107 -1.46 -11.97 12.62
C LYS A 107 -1.41 -10.44 12.40
N PHE A 108 -1.13 -9.98 11.18
CA PHE A 108 -1.07 -8.55 10.86
C PHE A 108 -2.44 -7.90 10.85
N HIS A 109 -3.49 -8.61 10.45
CA HIS A 109 -4.86 -8.15 10.66
C HIS A 109 -5.15 -7.96 12.15
N GLY A 110 -4.73 -8.90 12.99
CA GLY A 110 -4.84 -8.78 14.44
C GLY A 110 -4.12 -7.56 15.03
N ILE A 111 -2.97 -7.15 14.44
CA ILE A 111 -2.29 -5.90 14.80
C ILE A 111 -3.08 -4.68 14.31
N MET A 112 -3.54 -4.71 13.04
CA MET A 112 -4.22 -3.60 12.38
C MET A 112 -5.56 -3.24 13.02
N THR A 113 -6.28 -4.23 13.56
CA THR A 113 -7.63 -4.08 14.09
C THR A 113 -7.70 -4.24 15.62
N LYS A 114 -6.55 -4.29 16.30
CA LYS A 114 -6.47 -4.48 17.74
C LYS A 114 -7.31 -3.44 18.52
N TYR A 115 -8.18 -3.92 19.41
CA TYR A 115 -9.12 -3.12 20.20
C TYR A 115 -10.22 -2.40 19.41
N ILE A 116 -10.39 -2.73 18.12
CA ILE A 116 -11.38 -2.12 17.24
C ILE A 116 -12.45 -3.15 16.84
N VAL A 117 -12.03 -4.40 16.56
CA VAL A 117 -12.86 -5.49 16.06
C VAL A 117 -12.75 -6.70 17.00
N GLU A 118 -13.87 -7.39 17.24
CA GLU A 118 -13.88 -8.60 18.09
C GLU A 118 -13.17 -9.78 17.40
N GLU A 119 -13.43 -10.00 16.10
CA GLU A 119 -12.79 -11.05 15.27
C GLU A 119 -11.39 -10.65 14.77
N SER A 120 -10.65 -9.89 15.59
CA SER A 120 -9.32 -9.37 15.21
C SER A 120 -8.32 -10.53 15.01
N GLY A 121 -7.83 -10.68 13.78
CA GLY A 121 -6.92 -11.77 13.39
C GLY A 121 -7.61 -13.03 12.88
N ASP A 122 -8.94 -13.08 12.85
CA ASP A 122 -9.70 -14.20 12.31
C ASP A 122 -10.56 -13.81 11.11
N PHE A 123 -10.79 -14.76 10.21
CA PHE A 123 -11.72 -14.57 9.12
C PHE A 123 -13.13 -14.40 9.65
N ARG A 124 -13.90 -13.55 8.95
CA ARG A 124 -15.29 -13.28 9.30
C ARG A 124 -16.14 -14.54 9.34
N SER A 125 -17.05 -14.57 10.30
CA SER A 125 -18.09 -15.58 10.42
C SER A 125 -19.42 -15.13 9.81
N GLY A 126 -19.63 -13.82 9.70
CA GLY A 126 -20.82 -13.19 9.14
C GLY A 126 -20.75 -12.94 7.64
N GLU A 127 -21.91 -12.72 7.00
CA GLU A 127 -22.01 -12.27 5.62
C GLU A 127 -21.67 -10.76 5.55
N GLU A 128 -20.96 -10.36 4.50
CA GLU A 128 -20.52 -8.98 4.30
C GLU A 128 -20.88 -8.48 2.90
N GLY A 129 -21.16 -7.18 2.78
CA GLY A 129 -21.43 -6.51 1.53
C GLY A 129 -21.03 -5.04 1.58
N VAL A 130 -20.82 -4.45 0.41
CA VAL A 130 -20.58 -3.02 0.25
C VAL A 130 -21.89 -2.36 -0.13
N PHE A 131 -22.30 -1.35 0.63
CA PHE A 131 -23.58 -0.65 0.45
C PHE A 131 -23.33 0.82 0.15
N ASN A 132 -24.17 1.38 -0.73
CA ASN A 132 -24.33 2.83 -0.89
C ASN A 132 -25.74 3.21 -0.42
N GLY A 133 -25.86 3.71 0.79
CA GLY A 133 -27.14 3.86 1.47
C GLY A 133 -27.81 2.50 1.67
N GLU A 134 -29.01 2.29 1.10
CA GLU A 134 -29.75 1.03 1.17
C GLU A 134 -29.44 0.07 0.00
N GLU A 135 -28.72 0.52 -1.03
CA GLU A 135 -28.38 -0.26 -2.19
C GLU A 135 -27.11 -1.10 -1.96
N CYS A 136 -27.23 -2.42 -2.13
CA CYS A 136 -26.09 -3.33 -2.11
C CYS A 136 -25.34 -3.23 -3.45
N ILE A 137 -24.15 -2.60 -3.43
CA ILE A 137 -23.30 -2.47 -4.62
C ILE A 137 -22.55 -3.77 -4.90
N PHE A 138 -22.10 -4.43 -3.86
CA PHE A 138 -21.35 -5.69 -3.96
C PHE A 138 -21.64 -6.57 -2.75
N MET A 139 -21.92 -7.83 -3.00
CA MET A 139 -22.04 -8.86 -1.98
C MET A 139 -20.80 -9.75 -2.02
N ALA A 140 -20.03 -9.75 -0.93
CA ALA A 140 -18.86 -10.60 -0.80
C ALA A 140 -19.23 -12.08 -0.83
N PRO A 141 -18.34 -12.99 -1.23
CA PRO A 141 -18.57 -14.43 -1.17
C PRO A 141 -19.05 -14.86 0.22
N PRO A 142 -19.95 -15.86 0.33
CA PRO A 142 -20.44 -16.35 1.61
C PRO A 142 -19.30 -16.71 2.58
N ALA A 143 -19.45 -16.33 3.84
CA ALA A 143 -18.43 -16.50 4.89
C ALA A 143 -17.84 -17.92 4.95
N ARG A 144 -18.66 -18.95 4.76
CA ARG A 144 -18.23 -20.35 4.75
C ARG A 144 -17.18 -20.70 3.69
N PHE A 145 -17.08 -19.91 2.60
CA PHE A 145 -16.12 -20.13 1.53
C PHE A 145 -14.82 -19.32 1.71
N VAL A 146 -14.81 -18.32 2.60
CA VAL A 146 -13.64 -17.46 2.82
C VAL A 146 -12.36 -18.24 3.11
N PRO A 147 -12.34 -19.24 4.03
CA PRO A 147 -11.11 -19.99 4.30
C PRO A 147 -10.59 -20.73 3.06
N GLN A 148 -11.49 -21.30 2.24
CA GLN A 148 -11.11 -21.98 1.00
C GLN A 148 -10.54 -20.99 -0.02
N LEU A 149 -11.25 -19.89 -0.30
CA LEU A 149 -10.84 -18.87 -1.28
C LEU A 149 -9.48 -18.25 -0.90
N MET A 150 -9.26 -17.98 0.38
CA MET A 150 -7.98 -17.46 0.86
C MET A 150 -6.85 -18.49 0.71
N ASN A 151 -7.10 -19.77 0.99
CA ASN A 151 -6.11 -20.82 0.76
C ASN A 151 -5.78 -20.97 -0.74
N GLU A 152 -6.77 -20.87 -1.61
CA GLU A 152 -6.59 -20.92 -3.06
C GLU A 152 -5.77 -19.72 -3.56
N LEU A 153 -6.09 -18.50 -3.11
CA LEU A 153 -5.33 -17.28 -3.45
C LEU A 153 -3.86 -17.38 -2.99
N PHE A 154 -3.61 -17.77 -1.75
CA PHE A 154 -2.24 -17.92 -1.23
C PHE A 154 -1.50 -19.10 -1.89
N GLY A 155 -2.22 -20.17 -2.24
CA GLY A 155 -1.67 -21.29 -3.02
C GLY A 155 -1.19 -20.83 -4.39
N TRP A 156 -2.04 -20.09 -5.12
CA TRP A 156 -1.70 -19.49 -6.40
C TRP A 156 -0.49 -18.55 -6.29
N MET A 157 -0.47 -17.65 -5.31
CA MET A 157 0.66 -16.74 -5.10
C MET A 157 1.98 -17.48 -4.93
N LYS A 158 2.00 -18.56 -4.13
CA LYS A 158 3.19 -19.40 -3.93
C LYS A 158 3.68 -20.06 -5.21
N GLU A 159 2.74 -20.49 -6.06
CA GLU A 159 3.05 -21.14 -7.34
C GLU A 159 3.68 -20.16 -8.35
N VAL A 160 3.17 -18.91 -8.40
CA VAL A 160 3.55 -17.95 -9.44
C VAL A 160 4.61 -16.94 -9.01
N LYS A 161 4.98 -16.85 -7.74
CA LYS A 161 5.85 -15.79 -7.17
C LYS A 161 7.22 -15.65 -7.87
N ASP A 162 7.75 -16.74 -8.42
CA ASP A 162 9.04 -16.76 -9.10
C ASP A 162 8.90 -16.63 -10.63
N GLN A 163 7.67 -16.56 -11.15
CA GLN A 163 7.36 -16.52 -12.59
C GLN A 163 6.63 -15.23 -12.99
N MET A 164 5.94 -14.58 -12.05
CA MET A 164 5.16 -13.37 -12.27
C MET A 164 5.86 -12.16 -11.71
N HIS A 165 5.84 -11.04 -12.44
CA HIS A 165 6.44 -9.80 -11.95
C HIS A 165 5.69 -9.32 -10.68
N PRO A 166 6.41 -8.94 -9.60
CA PRO A 166 5.80 -8.55 -8.33
C PRO A 166 4.79 -7.39 -8.42
N LEU A 167 4.98 -6.47 -9.35
CA LEU A 167 4.03 -5.39 -9.62
C LEU A 167 2.66 -5.91 -10.08
N ILE A 168 2.64 -6.96 -10.89
CA ILE A 168 1.39 -7.60 -11.35
C ILE A 168 0.83 -8.45 -10.20
N LEU A 169 1.65 -9.29 -9.59
CA LEU A 169 1.25 -10.18 -8.50
C LEU A 169 0.59 -9.41 -7.35
N SER A 170 1.19 -8.29 -6.92
CA SER A 170 0.66 -7.47 -5.82
C SER A 170 -0.69 -6.82 -6.19
N SER A 171 -0.86 -6.40 -7.44
CA SER A 171 -2.11 -5.79 -7.92
C SER A 171 -3.23 -6.83 -8.04
N VAL A 172 -2.93 -8.02 -8.56
CA VAL A 172 -3.89 -9.15 -8.60
C VAL A 172 -4.29 -9.55 -7.19
N PHE A 173 -3.31 -9.75 -6.29
CA PHE A 173 -3.61 -10.08 -4.89
C PHE A 173 -4.51 -9.03 -4.25
N HIS A 174 -4.22 -7.74 -4.43
CA HIS A 174 -4.99 -6.64 -3.86
C HIS A 174 -6.46 -6.71 -4.27
N TYR A 175 -6.73 -6.88 -5.57
CA TYR A 175 -8.09 -7.00 -6.08
C TYR A 175 -8.80 -8.25 -5.54
N GLU A 176 -8.18 -9.42 -5.66
CA GLU A 176 -8.75 -10.69 -5.20
C GLU A 176 -9.06 -10.67 -3.70
N PHE A 177 -8.17 -10.07 -2.91
CA PHE A 177 -8.36 -9.92 -1.48
C PHE A 177 -9.56 -9.01 -1.15
N VAL A 178 -9.71 -7.89 -1.85
CA VAL A 178 -10.87 -6.99 -1.68
C VAL A 178 -12.15 -7.68 -2.14
N PHE A 179 -12.10 -8.48 -3.21
CA PHE A 179 -13.23 -9.27 -3.69
C PHE A 179 -13.65 -10.35 -2.69
N ILE A 180 -12.72 -11.13 -2.14
CA ILE A 180 -13.01 -12.16 -1.12
C ILE A 180 -13.54 -11.53 0.15
N HIS A 181 -13.04 -10.34 0.51
CA HIS A 181 -13.43 -9.57 1.70
C HIS A 181 -13.35 -10.41 2.97
N PRO A 182 -12.17 -10.96 3.34
CA PRO A 182 -12.07 -12.05 4.29
C PRO A 182 -12.32 -11.67 5.75
N PHE A 183 -12.34 -10.40 6.10
CA PHE A 183 -12.49 -9.92 7.48
C PHE A 183 -13.75 -9.07 7.65
N THR A 184 -14.22 -8.92 8.88
CA THR A 184 -15.37 -8.07 9.22
C THR A 184 -15.07 -6.57 9.06
N ASP A 185 -13.82 -6.15 9.32
CA ASP A 185 -13.33 -4.77 9.10
C ASP A 185 -11.83 -4.82 8.75
N GLY A 186 -11.30 -3.74 8.16
CA GLY A 186 -9.88 -3.60 7.87
C GLY A 186 -9.43 -4.22 6.55
N ASN A 187 -10.33 -4.71 5.71
CA ASN A 187 -9.97 -5.34 4.44
C ASN A 187 -9.20 -4.39 3.52
N GLY A 188 -9.64 -3.15 3.33
CA GLY A 188 -8.94 -2.17 2.51
C GLY A 188 -7.54 -1.83 3.06
N ARG A 189 -7.43 -1.60 4.37
CA ARG A 189 -6.14 -1.34 5.05
C ARG A 189 -5.16 -2.52 4.88
N MET A 190 -5.66 -3.75 5.02
CA MET A 190 -4.87 -4.96 4.84
C MET A 190 -4.47 -5.19 3.37
N ALA A 191 -5.36 -4.94 2.43
CA ALA A 191 -5.06 -5.04 1.00
C ALA A 191 -3.88 -4.13 0.61
N ARG A 192 -3.91 -2.86 1.06
CA ARG A 192 -2.83 -1.88 0.80
C ARG A 192 -1.52 -2.27 1.51
N LEU A 193 -1.58 -2.65 2.78
CA LEU A 193 -0.39 -3.13 3.51
C LEU A 193 0.23 -4.34 2.83
N TRP A 194 -0.59 -5.32 2.40
CA TRP A 194 -0.10 -6.55 1.78
C TRP A 194 0.46 -6.32 0.39
N HIS A 195 -0.17 -5.43 -0.38
CA HIS A 195 0.35 -4.95 -1.66
C HIS A 195 1.77 -4.40 -1.49
N THR A 196 1.96 -3.51 -0.53
CA THR A 196 3.28 -2.93 -0.21
C THR A 196 4.25 -4.00 0.30
N ALA A 197 3.82 -4.97 1.11
CA ALA A 197 4.66 -6.05 1.60
C ALA A 197 5.19 -6.95 0.46
N ILE A 198 4.33 -7.29 -0.52
CA ILE A 198 4.75 -8.05 -1.71
C ILE A 198 5.81 -7.27 -2.49
N LEU A 199 5.59 -5.98 -2.72
CA LEU A 199 6.55 -5.12 -3.42
C LEU A 199 7.86 -4.93 -2.63
N ALA A 200 7.78 -4.75 -1.32
CA ALA A 200 8.96 -4.62 -0.45
C ALA A 200 9.82 -5.90 -0.43
N LYS A 201 9.21 -7.07 -0.59
CA LYS A 201 9.94 -8.33 -0.73
C LYS A 201 10.75 -8.40 -2.03
N TRP A 202 10.28 -7.76 -3.09
CA TRP A 202 11.00 -7.61 -4.36
C TRP A 202 12.08 -6.52 -4.26
N ASN A 203 11.71 -5.33 -3.78
CA ASN A 203 12.65 -4.23 -3.59
C ASN A 203 12.32 -3.45 -2.30
N PRO A 204 13.25 -3.42 -1.30
CA PRO A 204 13.00 -2.78 0.00
C PRO A 204 12.64 -1.29 -0.07
N VAL A 205 12.91 -0.60 -1.18
CA VAL A 205 12.53 0.81 -1.34
C VAL A 205 11.01 1.01 -1.20
N PHE A 206 10.20 0.01 -1.56
CA PHE A 206 8.75 0.07 -1.44
C PHE A 206 8.23 0.17 0.00
N GLU A 207 9.02 -0.18 1.01
CA GLU A 207 8.65 0.09 2.41
C GLU A 207 8.42 1.59 2.71
N PHE A 208 8.94 2.46 1.85
CA PHE A 208 8.96 3.92 2.06
C PHE A 208 8.36 4.71 0.91
N ILE A 209 7.75 4.05 -0.08
CA ILE A 209 7.05 4.70 -1.18
C ILE A 209 5.57 4.84 -0.81
N PRO A 210 5.05 6.07 -0.63
CA PRO A 210 3.68 6.28 -0.16
C PRO A 210 2.65 6.12 -1.30
N ILE A 211 2.51 4.90 -1.81
CA ILE A 211 1.56 4.55 -2.89
C ILE A 211 0.13 4.92 -2.48
N GLU A 212 -0.20 4.73 -1.21
CA GLU A 212 -1.51 5.05 -0.63
C GLU A 212 -1.89 6.52 -0.82
N SER A 213 -0.92 7.44 -0.90
CA SER A 213 -1.19 8.85 -1.14
C SER A 213 -1.74 9.13 -2.55
N GLN A 214 -1.32 8.35 -3.54
CA GLN A 214 -1.90 8.44 -4.88
C GLN A 214 -3.28 7.76 -4.93
N ILE A 215 -3.44 6.63 -4.25
CA ILE A 215 -4.75 5.96 -4.14
C ILE A 215 -5.77 6.91 -3.46
N GLU A 216 -5.39 7.60 -2.39
CA GLU A 216 -6.23 8.59 -1.71
C GLU A 216 -6.62 9.73 -2.66
N LYS A 217 -5.66 10.28 -3.41
CA LYS A 217 -5.86 11.37 -4.36
C LYS A 217 -6.81 11.01 -5.50
N PHE A 218 -6.81 9.74 -5.92
CA PHE A 218 -7.65 9.18 -6.98
C PHE A 218 -8.60 8.12 -6.44
N GLN A 219 -9.22 8.40 -5.27
CA GLN A 219 -10.04 7.44 -4.55
C GLN A 219 -11.27 7.00 -5.33
N ASP A 220 -11.92 7.91 -6.05
CA ASP A 220 -13.07 7.58 -6.89
C ASP A 220 -12.68 6.63 -8.03
N ASP A 221 -11.57 6.90 -8.71
CA ASP A 221 -11.04 6.02 -9.77
C ASP A 221 -10.63 4.64 -9.23
N TYR A 222 -10.13 4.59 -7.99
CA TYR A 222 -9.80 3.34 -7.30
C TYR A 222 -11.04 2.45 -7.10
N TYR A 223 -12.13 3.02 -6.59
CA TYR A 223 -13.38 2.28 -6.41
C TYR A 223 -14.06 1.95 -7.74
N ASP A 224 -13.99 2.84 -8.73
CA ASP A 224 -14.48 2.60 -10.07
C ASP A 224 -13.73 1.43 -10.75
N ALA A 225 -12.41 1.34 -10.59
CA ALA A 225 -11.63 0.23 -11.11
C ALA A 225 -12.03 -1.11 -10.46
N ILE A 226 -12.25 -1.13 -9.13
CA ILE A 226 -12.76 -2.31 -8.42
C ILE A 226 -14.15 -2.70 -8.94
N ALA A 227 -15.07 -1.74 -9.05
CA ALA A 227 -16.44 -1.98 -9.51
C ALA A 227 -16.46 -2.54 -10.94
N LYS A 228 -15.65 -1.99 -11.85
CA LYS A 228 -15.52 -2.52 -13.22
C LYS A 228 -15.03 -3.95 -13.23
N CYS A 229 -14.00 -4.27 -12.45
CA CYS A 229 -13.48 -5.62 -12.33
C CYS A 229 -14.54 -6.61 -11.78
N HIS A 230 -15.39 -6.18 -10.84
CA HIS A 230 -16.51 -7.01 -10.36
C HIS A 230 -17.50 -7.33 -11.47
N VAL A 231 -17.79 -6.39 -12.38
CA VAL A 231 -18.70 -6.58 -13.51
C VAL A 231 -18.08 -7.46 -14.60
N GLU A 232 -16.80 -7.24 -14.90
CA GLU A 232 -16.07 -7.94 -15.97
C GLU A 232 -15.62 -9.34 -15.55
N GLY A 233 -15.52 -9.60 -14.24
CA GLY A 233 -15.04 -10.87 -13.68
C GLY A 233 -13.54 -11.08 -13.87
N GLU A 234 -12.76 -10.01 -14.08
CA GLU A 234 -11.31 -10.06 -14.22
C GLU A 234 -10.66 -8.80 -13.64
N SER A 235 -9.36 -8.86 -13.29
CA SER A 235 -8.67 -7.79 -12.55
C SER A 235 -7.81 -6.86 -13.42
N THR A 236 -7.87 -6.95 -14.75
CA THR A 236 -7.00 -6.19 -15.67
C THR A 236 -7.08 -4.68 -15.47
N VAL A 237 -8.29 -4.12 -15.37
CA VAL A 237 -8.50 -2.66 -15.17
C VAL A 237 -7.89 -2.20 -13.84
N PHE A 238 -8.03 -2.99 -12.78
CA PHE A 238 -7.45 -2.68 -11.48
C PHE A 238 -5.91 -2.76 -11.50
N ILE A 239 -5.33 -3.73 -12.20
CA ILE A 239 -3.87 -3.83 -12.38
C ILE A 239 -3.35 -2.58 -13.09
N GLU A 240 -3.98 -2.14 -14.17
CA GLU A 240 -3.60 -0.93 -14.92
C GLU A 240 -3.68 0.31 -14.04
N PHE A 241 -4.76 0.45 -13.26
CA PHE A 241 -4.90 1.54 -12.29
C PHE A 241 -3.76 1.54 -11.27
N MET A 242 -3.50 0.41 -10.60
CA MET A 242 -2.46 0.34 -9.58
C MET A 242 -1.07 0.63 -10.13
N LEU A 243 -0.73 0.09 -11.29
CA LEU A 243 0.55 0.35 -11.95
C LEU A 243 0.71 1.82 -12.33
N THR A 244 -0.36 2.47 -12.78
CA THR A 244 -0.38 3.92 -13.04
C THR A 244 -0.09 4.72 -11.76
N GLN A 245 -0.73 4.38 -10.64
CA GLN A 245 -0.51 5.09 -9.38
C GLN A 245 0.91 4.87 -8.83
N ILE A 246 1.45 3.67 -8.95
CA ILE A 246 2.85 3.37 -8.58
C ILE A 246 3.80 4.19 -9.45
N ASP A 247 3.59 4.22 -10.76
CA ASP A 247 4.44 4.93 -11.72
C ASP A 247 4.46 6.44 -11.44
N ASN A 248 3.30 7.03 -11.16
CA ASN A 248 3.14 8.43 -10.78
C ASN A 248 3.85 8.74 -9.44
N THR A 249 3.68 7.89 -8.43
CA THR A 249 4.34 8.05 -7.13
C THR A 249 5.86 8.08 -7.27
N LEU A 250 6.41 7.17 -8.07
CA LEU A 250 7.86 7.09 -8.31
C LEU A 250 8.37 8.28 -9.10
N ALA A 251 7.59 8.79 -10.07
CA ALA A 251 7.94 9.99 -10.82
C ALA A 251 7.99 11.23 -9.92
N GLU A 252 6.98 11.41 -9.06
CA GLU A 252 6.95 12.51 -8.08
C GLU A 252 8.14 12.41 -7.11
N LEU A 253 8.47 11.22 -6.64
CA LEU A 253 9.60 11.01 -5.74
C LEU A 253 10.95 11.33 -6.41
N LEU A 254 11.16 10.90 -7.65
CA LEU A 254 12.37 11.20 -8.42
C LEU A 254 12.54 12.71 -8.62
N ASN A 255 11.47 13.43 -8.96
CA ASN A 255 11.51 14.89 -9.12
C ASN A 255 11.93 15.56 -7.80
N GLN A 256 11.34 15.18 -6.67
CA GLN A 256 11.71 15.73 -5.35
C GLN A 256 13.18 15.44 -4.97
N MET A 257 13.71 14.28 -5.36
CA MET A 257 15.11 13.91 -5.10
C MET A 257 16.07 14.73 -5.98
N THR A 258 15.69 15.04 -7.22
CA THR A 258 16.49 15.83 -8.16
C THR A 258 16.54 17.29 -7.72
N ASP A 259 15.39 17.87 -7.32
CA ASP A 259 15.31 19.26 -6.85
C ASP A 259 16.15 19.45 -5.58
N SER A 260 16.07 18.54 -4.61
CA SER A 260 16.88 18.59 -3.38
C SER A 260 18.39 18.50 -3.65
N ALA A 261 18.80 17.70 -4.62
CA ALA A 261 20.22 17.58 -4.98
C ALA A 261 20.76 18.85 -5.68
N THR A 262 19.88 19.56 -6.40
CA THR A 262 20.23 20.84 -7.04
C THR A 262 20.39 21.95 -6.01
N ASP A 263 19.51 22.01 -5.01
CA ASP A 263 19.58 23.01 -3.93
C ASP A 263 20.84 22.81 -3.06
N ASP A 264 21.16 21.57 -2.72
CA ASP A 264 22.39 21.25 -1.96
C ASP A 264 23.65 21.63 -2.76
N ALA A 265 23.68 21.39 -4.08
CA ALA A 265 24.81 21.75 -4.92
C ALA A 265 24.98 23.27 -5.10
N ILE A 266 23.89 24.05 -5.08
CA ILE A 266 23.94 25.51 -5.12
C ILE A 266 24.49 26.07 -3.80
N LEU A 267 24.06 25.54 -2.65
CA LEU A 267 24.52 25.95 -1.33
C LEU A 267 26.01 25.66 -1.13
N ASP A 268 26.50 24.53 -1.63
CA ASP A 268 27.92 24.18 -1.57
C ASP A 268 28.77 25.10 -2.48
N ALA A 269 28.24 25.51 -3.65
CA ALA A 269 28.92 26.43 -4.55
C ALA A 269 29.02 27.87 -3.98
N ASP A 270 27.96 28.36 -3.32
CA ASP A 270 27.95 29.68 -2.68
C ASP A 270 28.84 29.69 -1.40
N GLY A 271 28.90 28.59 -0.67
CA GLY A 271 29.79 28.42 0.49
C GLY A 271 31.28 28.43 0.10
N ALA A 272 31.61 27.86 -1.06
CA ALA A 272 32.99 27.85 -1.56
C ALA A 272 33.47 29.24 -2.05
N ASN A 273 32.56 30.11 -2.49
CA ASN A 273 32.90 31.45 -2.99
C ASN A 273 33.12 32.47 -1.86
N HIS A 274 32.59 32.25 -0.64
CA HIS A 274 32.80 33.14 0.51
C HIS A 274 34.08 32.82 1.33
N GLY A 275 34.77 31.72 1.02
CA GLY A 275 36.03 31.35 1.64
C GLY A 275 37.29 31.96 1.04
N ALA A 276 37.18 32.57 -0.15
CA ALA A 276 38.35 33.09 -0.89
C ALA A 276 38.69 34.57 -0.65
N ASP A 277 37.79 35.34 -0.01
CA ASP A 277 38.00 36.81 0.18
C ASP A 277 38.57 37.22 1.54
N ASN A 278 39.04 36.29 2.37
CA ASN A 278 39.63 36.61 3.70
C ASN A 278 41.10 36.19 3.85
N MET A 279 41.87 36.24 2.76
CA MET A 279 43.34 36.12 2.84
C MET A 279 43.99 37.26 2.01
N GLU A 280 43.91 38.49 2.50
CA GLU A 280 44.88 39.56 2.32
C GLU A 280 45.20 40.30 3.61
#